data_11de785ba1d9e50416fb19222f758c72
#
_entry.id   11de785ba1d9e50416fb19222f758c72
#
_cell.length_a   1.000
_cell.length_b   1.000
_cell.length_c   1.000
_cell.angle_alpha   90.00
_cell.angle_beta   90.00
_cell.angle_gamma   90.00
#
_symmetry.space_group_name_H-M   'P 1'
#
loop_
_entity.id
_entity.type
_entity.pdbx_description
1 polymer ?
#
loop_
_entity_poly.entity_id
_entity_poly.type
_entity_poly.pdbx_seq_one_letter_code
_entity_poly.pdbx_strand_id
1 'polypeptide(L)'
;YTYPLNPLSKIDPLGLSAWSDAKSGACTEGICQLFSPFIGPEKFDNQETAAFEALKKINGLSIVNNREYAGMICKDNKGEYFSTKPKEGTDSSSNSLSSPCPAGSASTGAYHTHGAYNRHYKNEEFSPADINYSKKHALNGYLGTPEGRFGKMDSDGENIIYSESNALPTTFDIR
;
A
#
# COMPACT_ATOMS: atom_id res chain seq x y z
N TYR A 1 27.40 -6.47 -36.74
CA TYR A 1 27.10 -5.79 -35.46
C TYR A 1 25.59 -5.68 -35.37
N THR A 2 24.96 -6.56 -34.60
CA THR A 2 23.54 -6.46 -34.23
C THR A 2 23.44 -5.64 -32.94
N TYR A 3 22.80 -4.49 -33.01
CA TYR A 3 22.45 -3.69 -31.83
C TYR A 3 21.47 -4.49 -30.97
N PRO A 4 21.68 -4.60 -29.64
CA PRO A 4 20.70 -5.21 -28.77
C PRO A 4 19.45 -4.32 -28.70
N LEU A 5 18.30 -4.98 -28.74
CA LEU A 5 16.98 -4.38 -28.58
C LEU A 5 16.92 -3.44 -27.37
N ASN A 6 16.37 -2.25 -27.61
CA ASN A 6 16.16 -1.13 -26.74
C ASN A 6 15.91 -1.53 -25.25
N PRO A 7 16.82 -1.20 -24.32
CA PRO A 7 16.65 -1.53 -22.89
C PRO A 7 15.54 -0.75 -22.18
N LEU A 8 14.92 0.22 -22.85
CA LEU A 8 13.88 1.09 -22.29
C LEU A 8 12.45 0.52 -22.36
N SER A 9 12.25 -0.66 -22.99
CA SER A 9 10.92 -1.27 -23.09
C SER A 9 10.45 -2.01 -21.84
N LYS A 10 11.25 -2.03 -20.77
CA LYS A 10 10.92 -2.66 -19.46
C LYS A 10 11.17 -1.71 -18.29
N ILE A 11 10.79 -0.45 -18.41
CA ILE A 11 10.71 0.42 -17.25
C ILE A 11 9.42 0.01 -16.52
N ASP A 12 9.58 -0.66 -15.39
CA ASP A 12 8.53 -0.83 -14.38
C ASP A 12 8.46 0.47 -13.56
N PRO A 13 7.48 1.36 -13.84
CA PRO A 13 7.41 2.67 -13.19
C PRO A 13 7.20 2.60 -11.68
N LEU A 14 6.89 1.40 -11.16
CA LEU A 14 6.55 1.18 -9.75
C LEU A 14 7.55 0.28 -9.02
N GLY A 15 8.60 -0.21 -9.71
CA GLY A 15 9.52 -1.19 -9.13
C GLY A 15 8.84 -2.51 -8.72
N LEU A 16 7.66 -2.81 -9.32
CA LEU A 16 6.78 -3.89 -8.91
C LEU A 16 7.11 -5.22 -9.60
N SER A 17 7.82 -5.20 -10.74
CA SER A 17 8.20 -6.41 -11.48
C SER A 17 9.38 -7.15 -10.87
N ALA A 18 10.26 -6.47 -10.12
CA ALA A 18 11.37 -7.11 -9.41
C ALA A 18 10.92 -8.17 -8.39
N TRP A 19 9.66 -8.11 -7.94
CA TRP A 19 9.06 -9.08 -7.02
C TRP A 19 8.63 -10.40 -7.68
N SER A 20 8.27 -10.36 -8.95
CA SER A 20 7.90 -11.59 -9.69
C SER A 20 9.13 -12.37 -10.14
N ASP A 21 10.22 -11.68 -10.46
CA ASP A 21 11.42 -12.29 -11.03
C ASP A 21 12.30 -12.94 -9.94
N ALA A 22 12.28 -12.45 -8.71
CA ALA A 22 12.98 -13.07 -7.58
C ALA A 22 12.45 -14.47 -7.22
N LYS A 23 11.20 -14.80 -7.58
CA LYS A 23 10.60 -16.13 -7.38
C LYS A 23 10.96 -17.14 -8.48
N SER A 24 11.41 -16.69 -9.62
CA SER A 24 11.65 -17.56 -10.79
C SER A 24 13.08 -18.09 -10.91
N GLY A 25 13.99 -17.74 -10.00
CA GLY A 25 15.39 -18.22 -10.03
C GLY A 25 16.20 -17.76 -11.25
N ALA A 26 15.72 -16.75 -11.99
CA ALA A 26 16.33 -16.28 -13.23
C ALA A 26 17.42 -15.21 -13.03
N CYS A 27 17.94 -15.06 -11.83
CA CYS A 27 19.06 -14.15 -11.56
C CYS A 27 20.40 -14.85 -11.87
N THR A 28 21.12 -14.39 -12.89
CA THR A 28 22.53 -14.74 -13.07
C THR A 28 23.38 -14.02 -12.02
N GLU A 29 24.35 -14.72 -11.43
CA GLU A 29 25.11 -14.42 -10.20
C GLU A 29 25.82 -13.06 -10.10
N GLY A 30 25.70 -12.15 -11.00
CA GLY A 30 26.38 -10.83 -10.94
C GLY A 30 25.47 -9.62 -10.77
N ILE A 31 24.21 -9.71 -11.16
CA ILE A 31 23.30 -8.55 -11.25
C ILE A 31 22.37 -8.47 -10.03
N CYS A 32 22.05 -9.59 -9.38
CA CYS A 32 21.19 -9.60 -8.21
C CYS A 32 21.84 -8.99 -6.97
N GLN A 33 23.17 -8.97 -6.84
CA GLN A 33 23.86 -8.35 -5.71
C GLN A 33 23.84 -6.81 -5.74
N LEU A 34 23.69 -6.20 -6.92
CA LEU A 34 23.60 -4.73 -7.04
C LEU A 34 22.21 -4.18 -6.66
N PHE A 35 21.19 -5.04 -6.63
CA PHE A 35 19.81 -4.68 -6.25
C PHE A 35 19.34 -5.37 -4.97
N SER A 36 20.24 -5.98 -4.23
CA SER A 36 19.99 -6.78 -3.02
C SER A 36 19.73 -6.07 -1.69
N PRO A 37 19.57 -4.73 -1.58
CA PRO A 37 19.02 -4.19 -0.34
C PRO A 37 17.50 -4.27 -0.24
N PHE A 38 16.78 -4.81 -1.25
CA PHE A 38 15.30 -4.84 -1.28
C PHE A 38 14.69 -6.26 -1.20
N ILE A 39 15.37 -7.21 -0.57
CA ILE A 39 14.82 -8.56 -0.32
C ILE A 39 13.97 -8.53 0.95
N GLY A 40 12.81 -7.93 0.86
CA GLY A 40 11.80 -7.94 1.92
C GLY A 40 11.03 -6.63 2.02
N PRO A 41 9.86 -6.64 2.65
CA PRO A 41 9.14 -5.40 2.93
C PRO A 41 9.94 -4.54 3.90
N GLU A 42 9.91 -3.22 3.71
CA GLU A 42 10.44 -2.26 4.66
C GLU A 42 9.74 -2.45 6.02
N LYS A 43 10.53 -2.45 7.10
CA LYS A 43 10.04 -2.74 8.43
C LYS A 43 10.15 -1.54 9.35
N PHE A 44 9.21 -1.44 10.30
CA PHE A 44 9.02 -0.31 11.18
C PHE A 44 8.75 -0.77 12.61
N ASP A 45 9.09 0.07 13.58
CA ASP A 45 8.89 -0.20 15.00
C ASP A 45 7.42 -0.10 15.43
N ASN A 46 6.59 0.59 14.64
CA ASN A 46 5.16 0.74 14.95
C ASN A 46 4.28 0.62 13.71
N GLN A 47 3.04 0.25 13.96
CA GLN A 47 2.03 -0.04 12.96
C GLN A 47 1.62 1.20 12.15
N GLU A 48 1.50 2.34 12.81
CA GLU A 48 1.06 3.60 12.18
C GLU A 48 2.09 4.08 11.14
N THR A 49 3.38 4.00 11.46
CA THR A 49 4.45 4.33 10.51
C THR A 49 4.44 3.40 9.30
N ALA A 50 4.26 2.08 9.52
CA ALA A 50 4.15 1.12 8.41
C ALA A 50 2.98 1.45 7.47
N ALA A 51 1.84 1.83 8.04
CA ALA A 51 0.65 2.23 7.28
C ALA A 51 0.84 3.56 6.55
N PHE A 52 1.42 4.56 7.22
CA PHE A 52 1.71 5.86 6.63
C PHE A 52 2.64 5.74 5.42
N GLU A 53 3.74 5.00 5.55
CA GLU A 53 4.69 4.81 4.45
C GLU A 53 4.11 3.97 3.30
N ALA A 54 3.22 3.02 3.58
CA ALA A 54 2.47 2.30 2.55
C ALA A 54 1.56 3.25 1.75
N LEU A 55 0.77 4.07 2.45
CA LEU A 55 -0.15 5.02 1.85
C LEU A 55 0.59 6.14 1.11
N LYS A 56 1.69 6.63 1.65
CA LYS A 56 2.55 7.63 1.00
C LYS A 56 3.06 7.17 -0.37
N LYS A 57 3.35 5.88 -0.53
CA LYS A 57 3.81 5.31 -1.80
C LYS A 57 2.70 5.16 -2.84
N ILE A 58 1.43 5.00 -2.42
CA ILE A 58 0.34 4.62 -3.33
C ILE A 58 -0.74 5.69 -3.52
N ASN A 59 -0.89 6.66 -2.58
CA ASN A 59 -2.00 7.60 -2.61
C ASN A 59 -2.06 8.43 -3.90
N GLY A 60 -0.95 8.99 -4.33
CA GLY A 60 -0.90 9.76 -5.57
C GLY A 60 -1.29 8.94 -6.81
N LEU A 61 -0.84 7.67 -6.89
CA LEU A 61 -1.24 6.77 -7.99
C LEU A 61 -2.73 6.44 -7.94
N SER A 62 -3.28 6.22 -6.75
CA SER A 62 -4.70 5.97 -6.52
C SER A 62 -5.56 7.10 -7.10
N ILE A 63 -5.18 8.34 -6.83
CA ILE A 63 -5.88 9.54 -7.32
C ILE A 63 -5.78 9.64 -8.85
N VAL A 64 -4.58 9.48 -9.42
CA VAL A 64 -4.36 9.57 -10.88
C VAL A 64 -5.14 8.50 -11.63
N ASN A 65 -5.16 7.27 -11.13
CA ASN A 65 -5.87 6.15 -11.77
C ASN A 65 -7.37 6.15 -11.46
N ASN A 66 -7.84 6.96 -10.52
CA ASN A 66 -9.18 6.90 -9.95
C ASN A 66 -9.54 5.46 -9.53
N ARG A 67 -8.65 4.85 -8.74
CA ARG A 67 -8.78 3.47 -8.23
C ARG A 67 -8.42 3.42 -6.75
N GLU A 68 -9.15 2.65 -5.99
CA GLU A 68 -8.75 2.31 -4.64
C GLU A 68 -7.67 1.23 -4.64
N TYR A 69 -6.75 1.31 -3.72
CA TYR A 69 -5.74 0.30 -3.46
C TYR A 69 -5.80 -0.11 -2.00
N ALA A 70 -5.68 -1.40 -1.72
CA ALA A 70 -5.75 -1.91 -0.36
C ALA A 70 -4.71 -2.99 -0.07
N GLY A 71 -4.30 -3.09 1.19
CA GLY A 71 -3.42 -4.12 1.69
C GLY A 71 -3.49 -4.25 3.22
N MET A 72 -2.64 -5.09 3.77
CA MET A 72 -2.58 -5.39 5.19
C MET A 72 -1.35 -4.78 5.84
N ILE A 73 -1.46 -4.44 7.11
CA ILE A 73 -0.32 -4.18 7.98
C ILE A 73 -0.11 -5.42 8.84
N CYS A 74 1.10 -5.94 8.76
CA CYS A 74 1.50 -7.18 9.38
C CYS A 74 2.51 -6.92 10.49
N LYS A 75 2.51 -7.77 11.52
CA LYS A 75 3.52 -7.79 12.57
C LYS A 75 4.26 -9.13 12.52
N ASP A 76 5.57 -9.11 12.42
CA ASP A 76 6.38 -10.32 12.40
C ASP A 76 6.68 -10.86 13.82
N ASN A 77 7.39 -11.99 13.89
CA ASN A 77 7.78 -12.63 15.13
C ASN A 77 8.85 -11.88 15.95
N LYS A 78 9.47 -10.85 15.35
CA LYS A 78 10.41 -9.94 16.03
C LYS A 78 9.70 -8.71 16.60
N GLY A 79 8.40 -8.54 16.30
CA GLY A 79 7.62 -7.40 16.72
C GLY A 79 7.65 -6.23 15.76
N GLU A 80 8.30 -6.35 14.60
CA GLU A 80 8.40 -5.32 13.57
C GLU A 80 7.15 -5.33 12.68
N TYR A 81 6.75 -4.14 12.22
CA TYR A 81 5.58 -3.95 11.35
C TYR A 81 6.00 -3.69 9.92
N PHE A 82 5.21 -4.20 8.97
CA PHE A 82 5.40 -3.97 7.55
C PHE A 82 4.07 -4.04 6.80
N SER A 83 4.01 -3.42 5.62
CA SER A 83 2.83 -3.47 4.76
C SER A 83 2.96 -4.58 3.72
N THR A 84 1.85 -5.20 3.36
CA THR A 84 1.79 -6.05 2.16
C THR A 84 1.69 -5.18 0.91
N LYS A 85 1.99 -5.78 -0.26
CA LYS A 85 1.85 -5.09 -1.55
C LYS A 85 0.38 -4.71 -1.77
N PRO A 86 0.08 -3.43 -2.11
CA PRO A 86 -1.28 -3.00 -2.36
C PRO A 86 -1.88 -3.74 -3.57
N LYS A 87 -3.15 -4.08 -3.48
CA LYS A 87 -3.96 -4.62 -4.58
C LYS A 87 -4.93 -3.55 -5.07
N GLU A 88 -4.98 -3.42 -6.39
CA GLU A 88 -5.92 -2.53 -7.05
C GLU A 88 -7.35 -3.04 -6.89
N GLY A 89 -8.26 -2.14 -6.57
CA GLY A 89 -9.69 -2.32 -6.51
C GLY A 89 -10.42 -1.63 -7.66
N THR A 90 -11.61 -1.11 -7.36
CA THR A 90 -12.41 -0.28 -8.27
C THR A 90 -12.25 1.21 -7.94
N ASP A 91 -13.07 2.06 -8.52
CA ASP A 91 -13.15 3.49 -8.19
C ASP A 91 -13.84 3.78 -6.84
N SER A 92 -14.42 2.78 -6.20
CA SER A 92 -15.23 2.91 -5.00
C SER A 92 -15.18 1.73 -4.03
N SER A 93 -14.27 0.77 -4.26
CA SER A 93 -14.10 -0.38 -3.38
C SER A 93 -12.75 -1.06 -3.56
N SER A 94 -12.19 -1.54 -2.45
CA SER A 94 -10.98 -2.35 -2.44
C SER A 94 -11.06 -3.44 -1.35
N ASN A 95 -10.18 -4.44 -1.44
CA ASN A 95 -10.19 -5.56 -0.50
C ASN A 95 -8.78 -5.86 -0.01
N SER A 96 -8.46 -5.48 1.22
CA SER A 96 -7.17 -5.72 1.86
C SER A 96 -6.87 -7.21 2.07
N LEU A 97 -7.89 -8.07 2.23
CA LEU A 97 -7.71 -9.53 2.35
C LEU A 97 -7.18 -10.18 1.06
N SER A 98 -7.28 -9.51 -0.09
CA SER A 98 -6.66 -10.00 -1.33
C SER A 98 -5.12 -9.93 -1.32
N SER A 99 -4.54 -9.26 -0.32
CA SER A 99 -3.10 -9.19 -0.08
C SER A 99 -2.78 -9.58 1.37
N PRO A 100 -2.92 -10.86 1.74
CA PRO A 100 -2.79 -11.32 3.13
C PRO A 100 -1.36 -11.21 3.63
N CYS A 101 -1.21 -11.13 4.95
CA CYS A 101 0.09 -11.23 5.60
C CYS A 101 0.74 -12.60 5.34
N PRO A 102 2.06 -12.65 5.12
CA PRO A 102 2.77 -13.90 4.90
C PRO A 102 2.76 -14.80 6.14
N ALA A 103 2.96 -16.10 5.92
CA ALA A 103 3.06 -17.07 7.01
C ALA A 103 4.15 -16.65 8.02
N GLY A 104 3.86 -16.81 9.30
CA GLY A 104 4.75 -16.42 10.40
C GLY A 104 4.60 -14.93 10.81
N SER A 105 3.65 -14.20 10.25
CA SER A 105 3.28 -12.86 10.70
C SER A 105 1.78 -12.77 11.00
N ALA A 106 1.40 -11.81 11.85
CA ALA A 106 0.02 -11.56 12.23
C ALA A 106 -0.51 -10.32 11.51
N SER A 107 -1.77 -10.36 11.04
CA SER A 107 -2.48 -9.18 10.55
C SER A 107 -2.88 -8.32 11.74
N THR A 108 -2.50 -7.04 11.73
CA THR A 108 -2.77 -6.09 12.81
C THR A 108 -3.54 -4.86 12.35
N GLY A 109 -3.54 -4.58 11.04
CA GLY A 109 -4.29 -3.48 10.46
C GLY A 109 -4.56 -3.72 8.98
N ALA A 110 -5.45 -2.92 8.44
CA ALA A 110 -5.75 -2.83 7.02
C ALA A 110 -5.59 -1.39 6.55
N TYR A 111 -5.01 -1.19 5.37
CA TYR A 111 -4.92 0.13 4.76
C TYR A 111 -5.61 0.14 3.40
N HIS A 112 -6.18 1.28 3.04
CA HIS A 112 -6.69 1.51 1.69
C HIS A 112 -6.62 2.99 1.32
N THR A 113 -6.80 3.26 0.04
CA THR A 113 -6.91 4.62 -0.49
C THR A 113 -8.31 4.84 -1.03
N HIS A 114 -8.79 6.08 -0.98
CA HIS A 114 -9.87 6.51 -1.84
C HIS A 114 -9.29 7.01 -3.17
N GLY A 115 -9.96 6.74 -4.29
CA GLY A 115 -9.55 7.19 -5.61
C GLY A 115 -9.60 8.72 -5.77
N ALA A 116 -9.85 9.22 -6.99
CA ALA A 116 -10.04 10.64 -7.20
C ALA A 116 -11.32 11.15 -6.53
N TYR A 117 -11.36 12.46 -6.25
CA TYR A 117 -12.55 13.10 -5.69
C TYR A 117 -13.80 12.82 -6.52
N ASN A 118 -14.87 12.38 -5.87
CA ASN A 118 -16.17 12.15 -6.48
C ASN A 118 -17.27 12.76 -5.60
N ARG A 119 -18.03 13.71 -6.15
CA ARG A 119 -19.11 14.43 -5.46
C ARG A 119 -20.21 13.55 -4.83
N HIS A 120 -20.30 12.29 -5.20
CA HIS A 120 -21.30 11.34 -4.72
C HIS A 120 -20.84 10.54 -3.49
N TYR A 121 -19.57 10.67 -3.10
CA TYR A 121 -18.96 9.93 -2.00
C TYR A 121 -18.39 10.87 -0.92
N LYS A 122 -18.26 10.34 0.29
CA LYS A 122 -17.51 10.98 1.37
C LYS A 122 -16.01 10.66 1.18
N ASN A 123 -15.34 11.44 0.35
CA ASN A 123 -13.99 11.13 -0.09
C ASN A 123 -12.93 11.21 1.02
N GLU A 124 -13.18 12.02 2.05
CA GLU A 124 -12.19 12.37 3.08
C GLU A 124 -12.41 11.65 4.41
N GLU A 125 -13.34 10.68 4.46
CA GLU A 125 -13.72 9.98 5.68
C GLU A 125 -13.78 8.47 5.44
N PHE A 126 -13.56 7.68 6.50
CA PHE A 126 -13.90 6.25 6.46
C PHE A 126 -15.39 6.05 6.19
N SER A 127 -15.71 5.15 5.30
CA SER A 127 -17.09 4.77 5.03
C SER A 127 -17.65 3.89 6.16
N PRO A 128 -18.99 3.75 6.29
CA PRO A 128 -19.56 2.77 7.20
C PRO A 128 -19.11 1.33 6.93
N ALA A 129 -18.77 1.01 5.67
CA ALA A 129 -18.24 -0.31 5.29
C ALA A 129 -16.84 -0.53 5.88
N ASP A 130 -15.97 0.48 5.88
CA ASP A 130 -14.63 0.42 6.45
C ASP A 130 -14.68 0.22 7.96
N ILE A 131 -15.58 0.96 8.64
CA ILE A 131 -15.81 0.84 10.09
C ILE A 131 -16.28 -0.58 10.43
N ASN A 132 -17.26 -1.10 9.69
CA ASN A 132 -17.77 -2.45 9.89
C ASN A 132 -16.70 -3.51 9.60
N TYR A 133 -15.85 -3.29 8.61
CA TYR A 133 -14.73 -4.16 8.29
C TYR A 133 -13.72 -4.24 9.44
N SER A 134 -13.29 -3.09 9.97
CA SER A 134 -12.38 -3.01 11.13
C SER A 134 -12.92 -3.75 12.35
N LYS A 135 -14.18 -3.50 12.71
CA LYS A 135 -14.87 -4.20 13.81
C LYS A 135 -14.93 -5.71 13.60
N LYS A 136 -15.36 -6.13 12.42
CA LYS A 136 -15.53 -7.56 12.08
C LYS A 136 -14.23 -8.35 12.15
N HIS A 137 -13.12 -7.74 11.75
CA HIS A 137 -11.81 -8.40 11.66
C HIS A 137 -10.88 -8.06 12.82
N ALA A 138 -11.30 -7.20 13.74
CA ALA A 138 -10.50 -6.67 14.86
C ALA A 138 -9.15 -6.08 14.38
N LEU A 139 -9.20 -5.26 13.32
CA LEU A 139 -8.05 -4.64 12.66
C LEU A 139 -8.13 -3.12 12.75
N ASN A 140 -7.01 -2.47 13.06
CA ASN A 140 -6.93 -1.03 12.90
C ASN A 140 -7.09 -0.64 11.43
N GLY A 141 -7.80 0.45 11.14
CA GLY A 141 -8.00 0.97 9.79
C GLY A 141 -7.08 2.15 9.48
N TYR A 142 -6.56 2.21 8.27
CA TYR A 142 -5.76 3.31 7.76
C TYR A 142 -6.23 3.72 6.37
N LEU A 143 -6.37 5.04 6.16
CA LEU A 143 -6.95 5.61 4.95
C LEU A 143 -6.04 6.70 4.36
N GLY A 144 -5.83 6.64 3.05
CA GLY A 144 -5.32 7.75 2.26
C GLY A 144 -6.44 8.39 1.45
N THR A 145 -6.57 9.73 1.53
CA THR A 145 -7.68 10.45 0.90
C THR A 145 -7.23 11.29 -0.32
N PRO A 146 -8.16 11.73 -1.19
CA PRO A 146 -7.84 12.61 -2.30
C PRO A 146 -7.20 13.95 -1.90
N GLU A 147 -7.55 14.52 -0.73
CA GLU A 147 -6.89 15.72 -0.20
C GLU A 147 -5.54 15.43 0.47
N GLY A 148 -5.09 14.17 0.44
CA GLY A 148 -3.83 13.76 1.05
C GLY A 148 -3.88 13.70 2.56
N ARG A 149 -5.04 13.46 3.15
CA ARG A 149 -5.15 13.19 4.59
C ARG A 149 -4.77 11.74 4.89
N PHE A 150 -4.10 11.54 6.00
CA PHE A 150 -3.89 10.24 6.60
C PHE A 150 -4.94 10.02 7.69
N GLY A 151 -5.85 9.10 7.45
CA GLY A 151 -6.86 8.67 8.42
C GLY A 151 -6.38 7.44 9.18
N LYS A 152 -6.66 7.40 10.48
CA LYS A 152 -6.49 6.21 11.31
C LYS A 152 -7.73 5.94 12.15
N MET A 153 -7.99 4.68 12.41
CA MET A 153 -9.15 4.20 13.15
C MET A 153 -8.76 2.96 13.96
N ASP A 154 -9.19 2.90 15.19
CA ASP A 154 -9.03 1.72 16.04
C ASP A 154 -9.88 0.54 15.55
N SER A 155 -9.53 -0.66 16.00
CA SER A 155 -10.20 -1.90 15.60
C SER A 155 -11.67 -2.00 16.03
N ASP A 156 -12.09 -1.20 17.00
CA ASP A 156 -13.49 -1.05 17.40
C ASP A 156 -14.25 0.03 16.58
N GLY A 157 -13.53 0.78 15.73
CA GLY A 157 -14.11 1.80 14.88
C GLY A 157 -14.57 3.06 15.58
N GLU A 158 -14.14 3.31 16.82
CA GLU A 158 -14.60 4.43 17.64
C GLU A 158 -13.65 5.62 17.65
N ASN A 159 -12.33 5.38 17.71
CA ASN A 159 -11.34 6.45 17.71
C ASN A 159 -10.85 6.72 16.29
N ILE A 160 -11.50 7.65 15.61
CA ILE A 160 -11.14 8.04 14.24
C ILE A 160 -10.43 9.39 14.26
N ILE A 161 -9.23 9.45 13.71
CA ILE A 161 -8.39 10.65 13.64
C ILE A 161 -7.90 10.83 12.20
N TYR A 162 -7.90 12.08 11.73
CA TYR A 162 -7.36 12.48 10.42
C TYR A 162 -6.25 13.51 10.59
N SER A 163 -5.21 13.40 9.78
CA SER A 163 -4.20 14.45 9.67
C SER A 163 -4.76 15.69 8.94
N GLU A 164 -3.96 16.75 8.89
CA GLU A 164 -4.16 17.84 7.94
C GLU A 164 -4.06 17.33 6.50
N SER A 165 -4.62 18.12 5.56
CA SER A 165 -4.49 17.85 4.11
C SER A 165 -3.01 17.91 3.68
N ASN A 166 -2.68 17.19 2.61
CA ASN A 166 -1.31 17.07 2.07
C ASN A 166 -0.28 16.39 2.99
N ALA A 167 -0.70 15.65 4.00
CA ALA A 167 0.19 14.76 4.75
C ALA A 167 0.69 13.60 3.88
N LEU A 168 -0.15 13.14 2.94
CA LEU A 168 0.16 12.16 1.91
C LEU A 168 0.26 12.84 0.53
N PRO A 169 1.04 12.30 -0.42
CA PRO A 169 1.07 12.80 -1.79
C PRO A 169 -0.31 12.77 -2.45
N THR A 170 -0.67 13.87 -3.13
CA THR A 170 -1.89 13.99 -3.92
C THR A 170 -1.64 13.89 -5.42
N THR A 171 -0.36 13.83 -5.82
CA THR A 171 0.08 13.65 -7.20
C THR A 171 1.05 12.48 -7.26
N PHE A 172 1.06 11.78 -8.38
CA PHE A 172 2.06 10.74 -8.65
C PHE A 172 3.16 11.35 -9.53
N ASP A 173 4.34 11.55 -8.94
CA ASP A 173 5.52 12.05 -9.66
C ASP A 173 6.31 10.84 -10.19
N ILE A 174 6.28 10.64 -11.50
CA ILE A 174 7.12 9.66 -12.20
C ILE A 174 8.48 10.33 -12.42
N ARG A 175 9.35 10.29 -11.43
CA ARG A 175 10.76 10.64 -11.62
C ARG A 175 11.60 9.40 -11.89
#